data_a0f9efbd4f9b7ab6d1f33be6e15ec609
#
_entry.id   a0f9efbd4f9b7ab6d1f33be6e15ec609
#
_cell.length_a   1.000
_cell.length_b   1.000
_cell.length_c   1.000
_cell.angle_alpha   90.00
_cell.angle_beta   90.00
_cell.angle_gamma   90.00
#
_symmetry.space_group_name_H-M   'P 1'
#
loop_
_entity.id
_entity.type
_entity.pdbx_description
1 polymer ?
#
loop_
_entity_poly.entity_id
_entity_poly.type
_entity_poly.pdbx_seq_one_letter_code
_entity_poly.pdbx_strand_id
1 'polypeptide(L)'
;MRLDDALGFAINNTGRAVTRLLMTAFAPYDVTPEQWSILKRLEEGDEISIKELSKRVGKDQANVTRISDLLERKGLIMRKPNPEDKRSSLVCLREEGRQIIHLLDPIDEHVQQVVLKGISEHEMELVKQLLTKMRENCNAEFQG
;
A
#
# COMPACT_ATOMS: atom_id res chain seq x y z
N MET A 1 1.91 -20.39 25.73
CA MET A 1 1.10 -20.17 24.54
C MET A 1 1.83 -20.75 23.34
N ARG A 2 1.12 -21.47 22.51
CA ARG A 2 1.71 -21.98 21.27
C ARG A 2 1.84 -20.83 20.26
N LEU A 3 2.83 -20.94 19.36
CA LEU A 3 3.06 -19.91 18.34
C LEU A 3 1.82 -19.69 17.46
N ASP A 4 1.14 -20.78 17.09
CA ASP A 4 -0.06 -20.71 16.25
C ASP A 4 -1.22 -19.94 16.91
N ASP A 5 -1.20 -19.83 18.24
CA ASP A 5 -2.23 -19.11 19.00
C ASP A 5 -1.88 -17.63 19.18
N ALA A 6 -0.68 -17.21 18.77
CA ALA A 6 -0.24 -15.82 18.91
C ALA A 6 -0.84 -14.95 17.81
N LEU A 7 -1.56 -13.90 18.21
CA LEU A 7 -2.24 -12.99 17.28
C LEU A 7 -1.27 -12.36 16.29
N GLY A 8 -0.13 -11.85 16.76
CA GLY A 8 0.87 -11.22 15.90
C GLY A 8 1.40 -12.15 14.83
N PHE A 9 1.63 -13.42 15.20
CA PHE A 9 2.06 -14.44 14.24
C PHE A 9 0.99 -14.68 13.16
N ALA A 10 -0.28 -14.81 13.56
CA ALA A 10 -1.39 -15.02 12.63
C ALA A 10 -1.52 -13.87 11.65
N ILE A 11 -1.46 -12.64 12.14
CA ILE A 11 -1.56 -11.43 11.29
C ILE A 11 -0.39 -11.37 10.30
N ASN A 12 0.84 -11.53 10.79
CA ASN A 12 2.03 -11.44 9.94
C ASN A 12 2.08 -12.56 8.90
N ASN A 13 1.74 -13.77 9.31
CA ASN A 13 1.75 -14.93 8.41
C ASN A 13 0.69 -14.78 7.31
N THR A 14 -0.51 -14.31 7.66
CA THR A 14 -1.57 -14.06 6.69
C THR A 14 -1.18 -12.92 5.75
N GLY A 15 -0.61 -11.84 6.29
CA GLY A 15 -0.12 -10.73 5.47
C GLY A 15 0.92 -11.17 4.45
N ARG A 16 1.85 -12.04 4.84
CA ARG A 16 2.85 -12.58 3.90
C ARG A 16 2.20 -13.44 2.81
N ALA A 17 1.19 -14.25 3.16
CA ALA A 17 0.47 -15.07 2.20
C ALA A 17 -0.25 -14.21 1.15
N VAL A 18 -0.96 -13.16 1.60
CA VAL A 18 -1.64 -12.21 0.70
C VAL A 18 -0.63 -11.50 -0.19
N THR A 19 0.47 -11.01 0.39
CA THR A 19 1.52 -10.31 -0.36
C THR A 19 2.14 -11.23 -1.43
N ARG A 20 2.40 -12.49 -1.11
CA ARG A 20 2.95 -13.45 -2.07
C ARG A 20 2.01 -13.64 -3.26
N LEU A 21 0.70 -13.75 -3.00
CA LEU A 21 -0.29 -13.90 -4.06
C LEU A 21 -0.34 -12.66 -4.94
N LEU A 22 -0.31 -11.47 -4.35
CA LEU A 22 -0.25 -10.20 -5.09
C LEU A 22 1.04 -10.09 -5.92
N MET A 23 2.18 -10.43 -5.34
CA MET A 23 3.48 -10.40 -6.05
C MET A 23 3.44 -11.28 -7.29
N THR A 24 2.91 -12.48 -7.17
CA THR A 24 2.79 -13.41 -8.29
C THR A 24 1.86 -12.85 -9.37
N ALA A 25 0.72 -12.29 -8.96
CA ALA A 25 -0.27 -11.75 -9.89
C ALA A 25 0.23 -10.50 -10.62
N PHE A 26 1.00 -9.64 -9.95
CA PHE A 26 1.51 -8.38 -10.52
C PHE A 26 2.83 -8.55 -11.28
N ALA A 27 3.54 -9.67 -11.11
CA ALA A 27 4.86 -9.89 -11.72
C ALA A 27 4.90 -9.65 -13.24
N PRO A 28 3.91 -10.08 -14.05
CA PRO A 28 3.93 -9.83 -15.49
C PRO A 28 3.92 -8.35 -15.87
N TYR A 29 3.51 -7.48 -14.96
CA TYR A 29 3.41 -6.03 -15.19
C TYR A 29 4.60 -5.26 -14.61
N ASP A 30 5.56 -5.98 -14.01
CA ASP A 30 6.74 -5.40 -13.37
C ASP A 30 6.39 -4.35 -12.31
N VAL A 31 5.38 -4.65 -11.49
CA VAL A 31 4.95 -3.81 -10.36
C VAL A 31 4.86 -4.68 -9.11
N THR A 32 5.45 -4.21 -8.02
CA THR A 32 5.35 -4.87 -6.72
C THR A 32 4.10 -4.38 -5.98
N PRO A 33 3.58 -5.13 -5.01
CA PRO A 33 2.47 -4.66 -4.16
C PRO A 33 2.78 -3.33 -3.46
N GLU A 34 4.03 -3.12 -3.04
CA GLU A 34 4.45 -1.85 -2.43
C GLU A 34 4.36 -0.68 -3.42
N GLN A 35 4.83 -0.89 -4.63
CA GLN A 35 4.75 0.10 -5.70
C GLN A 35 3.29 0.41 -6.04
N TRP A 36 2.47 -0.62 -6.17
CA TRP A 36 1.04 -0.48 -6.44
C TRP A 36 0.34 0.34 -5.37
N SER A 37 0.64 0.10 -4.08
CA SER A 37 0.01 0.85 -2.99
C SER A 37 0.31 2.34 -3.06
N ILE A 38 1.52 2.73 -3.46
CA ILE A 38 1.87 4.13 -3.66
C ILE A 38 1.08 4.72 -4.82
N LEU A 39 1.03 4.02 -5.95
CA LEU A 39 0.25 4.47 -7.12
C LEU A 39 -1.23 4.65 -6.75
N LYS A 40 -1.81 3.71 -6.02
CA LYS A 40 -3.22 3.79 -5.60
C LYS A 40 -3.48 4.98 -4.67
N ARG A 41 -2.58 5.24 -3.73
CA ARG A 41 -2.72 6.41 -2.85
C ARG A 41 -2.64 7.72 -3.64
N LEU A 42 -1.77 7.77 -4.66
CA LEU A 42 -1.68 8.95 -5.53
C LEU A 42 -2.94 9.13 -6.39
N GLU A 43 -3.57 8.03 -6.81
CA GLU A 43 -4.84 8.10 -7.53
C GLU A 43 -5.94 8.70 -6.66
N GLU A 44 -5.96 8.38 -5.37
CA GLU A 44 -6.93 8.88 -4.41
C GLU A 44 -6.69 10.35 -4.04
N GLY A 45 -5.42 10.79 -4.02
CA GLY A 45 -5.04 12.14 -3.69
C GLY A 45 -3.65 12.44 -4.24
N ASP A 46 -3.60 13.13 -5.37
CA ASP A 46 -2.39 13.41 -6.12
C ASP A 46 -1.62 14.63 -5.57
N GLU A 47 -0.40 14.80 -6.03
CA GLU A 47 0.47 15.96 -5.70
C GLU A 47 0.66 16.13 -4.18
N ILE A 48 1.18 15.09 -3.55
CA ILE A 48 1.44 15.09 -2.10
C ILE A 48 2.93 14.91 -1.81
N SER A 49 3.37 15.41 -0.65
CA SER A 49 4.76 15.28 -0.21
C SER A 49 5.10 13.83 0.15
N ILE A 50 6.38 13.51 0.15
CA ILE A 50 6.87 12.19 0.62
C ILE A 50 6.40 11.93 2.05
N LYS A 51 6.45 12.95 2.91
CA LYS A 51 6.01 12.84 4.31
C LYS A 51 4.53 12.43 4.41
N GLU A 52 3.66 13.10 3.65
CA GLU A 52 2.24 12.79 3.65
C GLU A 52 1.97 11.42 3.02
N LEU A 53 2.63 11.12 1.92
CA LEU A 53 2.51 9.82 1.25
C LEU A 53 2.92 8.69 2.19
N SER A 54 4.00 8.88 2.95
CA SER A 54 4.48 7.91 3.94
C SER A 54 3.43 7.60 4.99
N LYS A 55 2.74 8.62 5.48
CA LYS A 55 1.63 8.44 6.43
C LYS A 55 0.49 7.63 5.81
N ARG A 56 0.11 7.94 4.58
CA ARG A 56 -1.02 7.31 3.89
C ARG A 56 -0.77 5.86 3.54
N VAL A 57 0.47 5.49 3.22
CA VAL A 57 0.81 4.09 2.92
C VAL A 57 1.30 3.32 4.15
N GLY A 58 1.51 3.98 5.29
CA GLY A 58 1.94 3.35 6.52
C GLY A 58 3.38 2.83 6.49
N LYS A 59 4.27 3.55 5.80
CA LYS A 59 5.69 3.21 5.67
C LYS A 59 6.56 4.40 6.07
N ASP A 60 7.82 4.15 6.40
CA ASP A 60 8.77 5.22 6.71
C ASP A 60 9.15 6.01 5.44
N GLN A 61 9.63 7.25 5.66
CA GLN A 61 9.96 8.15 4.55
C GLN A 61 11.10 7.63 3.69
N ALA A 62 12.09 6.97 4.28
CA ALA A 62 13.21 6.40 3.52
C ALA A 62 12.74 5.33 2.55
N ASN A 63 11.85 4.44 2.98
CA ASN A 63 11.26 3.40 2.12
C ASN A 63 10.42 4.01 1.01
N VAL A 64 9.57 5.00 1.34
CA VAL A 64 8.72 5.66 0.35
C VAL A 64 9.56 6.41 -0.68
N THR A 65 10.64 7.07 -0.25
CA THR A 65 11.59 7.74 -1.16
C THR A 65 12.21 6.72 -2.11
N ARG A 66 12.70 5.59 -1.60
CA ARG A 66 13.31 4.54 -2.42
C ARG A 66 12.34 3.98 -3.46
N ILE A 67 11.11 3.67 -3.04
CA ILE A 67 10.10 3.13 -3.95
C ILE A 67 9.69 4.19 -4.97
N SER A 68 9.56 5.44 -4.55
CA SER A 68 9.22 6.55 -5.44
C SER A 68 10.31 6.80 -6.48
N ASP A 69 11.60 6.66 -6.11
CA ASP A 69 12.70 6.74 -7.05
C ASP A 69 12.58 5.68 -8.15
N LEU A 70 12.22 4.46 -7.78
CA LEU A 70 12.00 3.37 -8.74
C LEU A 70 10.81 3.65 -9.66
N LEU A 71 9.72 4.14 -9.12
CA LEU A 71 8.52 4.48 -9.90
C LEU A 71 8.78 5.64 -10.86
N GLU A 72 9.58 6.62 -10.43
CA GLU A 72 9.98 7.73 -11.31
C GLU A 72 10.82 7.24 -12.48
N ARG A 73 11.77 6.34 -12.23
CA ARG A 73 12.58 5.73 -13.29
C ARG A 73 11.73 4.94 -14.28
N LYS A 74 10.66 4.31 -13.83
CA LYS A 74 9.72 3.59 -14.69
C LYS A 74 8.79 4.54 -15.45
N GLY A 75 8.82 5.84 -15.16
CA GLY A 75 7.96 6.82 -15.80
C GLY A 75 6.52 6.81 -15.33
N LEU A 76 6.24 6.24 -14.16
CA LEU A 76 4.88 6.12 -13.62
C LEU A 76 4.49 7.29 -12.72
N ILE A 77 5.48 7.95 -12.14
CA ILE A 77 5.31 9.16 -11.32
C ILE A 77 6.35 10.19 -11.72
N MET A 78 6.14 11.42 -11.28
CA MET A 78 7.12 12.49 -11.39
C MET A 78 7.15 13.28 -10.10
N ARG A 79 8.21 14.04 -9.89
CA ARG A 79 8.34 14.96 -8.76
C ARG A 79 8.34 16.39 -9.24
N LYS A 80 7.67 17.25 -8.47
CA LYS A 80 7.66 18.68 -8.69
C LYS A 80 8.19 19.39 -7.46
N PRO A 81 8.75 20.62 -7.61
CA PRO A 81 9.03 21.45 -6.44
C PRO A 81 7.77 21.68 -5.63
N ASN A 82 7.89 21.66 -4.29
CA ASN A 82 6.80 22.02 -3.40
C ASN A 82 6.82 23.53 -3.19
N PRO A 83 5.80 24.28 -3.63
CA PRO A 83 5.79 25.75 -3.49
C PRO A 83 5.73 26.22 -2.03
N GLU A 84 5.28 25.35 -1.12
CA GLU A 84 5.17 25.68 0.31
C GLU A 84 6.42 25.33 1.10
N ASP A 85 7.27 24.43 0.58
CA ASP A 85 8.50 24.00 1.25
C ASP A 85 9.57 23.64 0.22
N LYS A 86 10.56 24.50 0.09
CA LYS A 86 11.66 24.33 -0.89
C LYS A 86 12.53 23.10 -0.63
N ARG A 87 12.45 22.53 0.58
CA ARG A 87 13.25 21.33 0.96
C ARG A 87 12.57 20.03 0.61
N SER A 88 11.32 20.08 0.18
CA SER A 88 10.56 18.89 -0.18
C SER A 88 10.09 18.96 -1.63
N SER A 89 9.66 17.84 -2.16
CA SER A 89 9.02 17.75 -3.47
C SER A 89 7.64 17.14 -3.33
N LEU A 90 6.79 17.41 -4.31
CA LEU A 90 5.48 16.78 -4.43
C LEU A 90 5.60 15.59 -5.37
N VAL A 91 4.99 14.49 -5.00
CA VAL A 91 4.92 13.28 -5.82
C VAL A 91 3.62 13.33 -6.62
N CYS A 92 3.73 13.14 -7.92
CA CYS A 92 2.62 13.28 -8.85
C CYS A 92 2.49 12.04 -9.71
N LEU A 93 1.25 11.58 -9.89
CA LEU A 93 0.96 10.45 -10.75
C LEU A 93 1.02 10.89 -12.22
N ARG A 94 1.73 10.12 -13.04
CA ARG A 94 1.74 10.34 -14.49
C ARG A 94 0.61 9.56 -15.14
N GLU A 95 0.28 9.90 -16.38
CA GLU A 95 -0.73 9.17 -17.14
C GLU A 95 -0.37 7.69 -17.28
N GLU A 96 0.90 7.38 -17.49
CA GLU A 96 1.40 6.00 -17.56
C GLU A 96 1.14 5.25 -16.25
N GLY A 97 1.24 5.95 -15.12
CA GLY A 97 0.90 5.40 -13.81
C GLY A 97 -0.58 5.08 -13.69
N ARG A 98 -1.45 5.97 -14.19
CA ARG A 98 -2.90 5.73 -14.21
C ARG A 98 -3.25 4.52 -15.07
N GLN A 99 -2.58 4.36 -16.20
CA GLN A 99 -2.78 3.22 -17.09
C GLN A 99 -2.42 1.89 -16.40
N ILE A 100 -1.30 1.86 -15.68
CA ILE A 100 -0.89 0.67 -14.92
C ILE A 100 -1.91 0.35 -13.83
N ILE A 101 -2.38 1.33 -13.09
CA ILE A 101 -3.42 1.14 -12.06
C ILE A 101 -4.66 0.51 -12.70
N HIS A 102 -5.08 1.04 -13.83
CA HIS A 102 -6.26 0.55 -14.55
C HIS A 102 -6.12 -0.91 -14.97
N LEU A 103 -4.92 -1.32 -15.39
CA LEU A 103 -4.63 -2.70 -15.73
C LEU A 103 -4.59 -3.62 -14.51
N LEU A 104 -4.08 -3.12 -13.38
CA LEU A 104 -3.89 -3.91 -12.17
C LEU A 104 -5.16 -4.03 -11.31
N ASP A 105 -6.08 -3.08 -11.40
CA ASP A 105 -7.30 -3.10 -10.59
C ASP A 105 -8.10 -4.40 -10.74
N PRO A 106 -8.38 -4.91 -11.94
CA PRO A 106 -9.09 -6.20 -12.07
C PRO A 106 -8.30 -7.38 -11.51
N ILE A 107 -6.97 -7.31 -11.58
CA ILE A 107 -6.09 -8.35 -11.06
C ILE A 107 -6.14 -8.36 -9.54
N ASP A 108 -6.10 -7.19 -8.92
CA ASP A 108 -6.25 -7.04 -7.46
C ASP A 108 -7.62 -7.54 -7.00
N GLU A 109 -8.68 -7.19 -7.73
CA GLU A 109 -10.02 -7.68 -7.42
C GLU A 109 -10.09 -9.20 -7.44
N HIS A 110 -9.45 -9.83 -8.43
CA HIS A 110 -9.39 -11.29 -8.50
C HIS A 110 -8.63 -11.88 -7.30
N VAL A 111 -7.52 -11.28 -6.92
CA VAL A 111 -6.75 -11.70 -5.74
C VAL A 111 -7.62 -11.58 -4.48
N GLN A 112 -8.35 -10.49 -4.33
CA GLN A 112 -9.27 -10.31 -3.21
C GLN A 112 -10.34 -11.40 -3.17
N GLN A 113 -10.90 -11.78 -4.31
CA GLN A 113 -11.87 -12.87 -4.39
C GLN A 113 -11.27 -14.20 -3.90
N VAL A 114 -10.03 -14.47 -4.27
CA VAL A 114 -9.33 -15.68 -3.79
C VAL A 114 -9.13 -15.63 -2.28
N VAL A 115 -8.65 -14.51 -1.76
CA VAL A 115 -8.39 -14.32 -0.32
C VAL A 115 -9.68 -14.45 0.49
N LEU A 116 -10.78 -13.95 -0.04
CA LEU A 116 -12.06 -13.86 0.67
C LEU A 116 -12.98 -15.05 0.40
N LYS A 117 -12.51 -16.08 -0.27
CA LYS A 117 -13.32 -17.27 -0.54
C LYS A 117 -13.87 -17.87 0.76
N GLY A 118 -15.20 -18.03 0.84
CA GLY A 118 -15.87 -18.52 2.02
C GLY A 118 -16.08 -17.50 3.14
N ILE A 119 -15.71 -16.24 2.89
CA ILE A 119 -15.86 -15.13 3.86
C ILE A 119 -16.93 -14.18 3.34
N SER A 120 -17.91 -13.85 4.18
CA SER A 120 -19.01 -12.93 3.81
C SER A 120 -18.53 -11.49 3.79
N GLU A 121 -19.30 -10.61 3.12
CA GLU A 121 -19.02 -9.17 3.13
C GLU A 121 -19.03 -8.59 4.55
N HIS A 122 -19.95 -9.06 5.38
CA HIS A 122 -20.05 -8.62 6.78
C HIS A 122 -18.80 -9.05 7.57
N GLU A 123 -18.35 -10.29 7.39
CA GLU A 123 -17.12 -10.79 8.04
C GLU A 123 -15.89 -10.01 7.55
N MET A 124 -15.79 -9.76 6.26
CA MET A 124 -14.70 -8.97 5.68
C MET A 124 -14.66 -7.56 6.28
N GLU A 125 -15.82 -6.90 6.37
CA GLU A 125 -15.90 -5.54 6.92
C GLU A 125 -15.49 -5.53 8.40
N LEU A 126 -15.92 -6.54 9.16
CA LEU A 126 -15.54 -6.69 10.56
C LEU A 126 -14.03 -6.87 10.72
N VAL A 127 -13.41 -7.72 9.88
CA VAL A 127 -11.96 -7.93 9.91
C VAL A 127 -11.23 -6.62 9.63
N LYS A 128 -11.64 -5.85 8.63
CA LYS A 128 -11.02 -4.55 8.32
C LYS A 128 -11.10 -3.58 9.50
N GLN A 129 -12.28 -3.49 10.14
CA GLN A 129 -12.48 -2.63 11.29
C GLN A 129 -11.58 -3.05 12.47
N LEU A 130 -11.49 -4.34 12.74
CA LEU A 130 -10.66 -4.87 13.83
C LEU A 130 -9.18 -4.65 13.56
N LEU A 131 -8.71 -4.87 12.34
CA LEU A 131 -7.32 -4.60 11.96
C LEU A 131 -6.98 -3.12 12.12
N THR A 132 -7.89 -2.24 11.75
CA THR A 132 -7.73 -0.79 11.93
C THR A 132 -7.58 -0.43 13.41
N LYS A 133 -8.46 -0.95 14.27
CA LYS A 133 -8.38 -0.73 15.73
C LYS A 133 -7.06 -1.22 16.30
N MET A 134 -6.64 -2.42 15.90
CA MET A 134 -5.37 -2.99 16.37
C MET A 134 -4.19 -2.09 16.00
N ARG A 135 -4.18 -1.60 14.77
CA ARG A 135 -3.13 -0.72 14.26
C ARG A 135 -3.11 0.61 15.01
N GLU A 136 -4.27 1.21 15.24
CA GLU A 136 -4.40 2.45 15.99
C GLU A 136 -3.90 2.28 17.43
N ASN A 137 -4.25 1.16 18.08
CA ASN A 137 -3.80 0.87 19.44
C ASN A 137 -2.27 0.73 19.49
N CYS A 138 -1.68 0.03 18.52
CA CYS A 138 -0.22 -0.10 18.44
C CYS A 138 0.45 1.26 18.28
N ASN A 139 -0.07 2.08 17.34
CA ASN A 139 0.51 3.39 17.05
C ASN A 139 0.41 4.36 18.23
N ALA A 140 -0.65 4.28 19.03
CA ALA A 140 -0.83 5.12 20.21
C ALA A 140 0.27 4.91 21.26
N GLU A 141 0.81 3.69 21.37
CA GLU A 141 1.91 3.40 22.31
C GLU A 141 3.20 4.13 21.94
N PHE A 142 3.40 4.45 20.67
CA PHE A 142 4.61 5.14 20.21
C PHE A 142 4.47 6.66 20.25
N GLN A 143 3.27 7.18 20.48
CA GLN A 143 2.99 8.62 20.51
C GLN A 143 2.96 9.18 21.95
N GLY A 144 3.01 8.30 22.93
CA GLY A 144 2.96 8.66 24.36
C GLY A 144 4.31 9.21 24.93
#